data_d0ecdfe91841ce6e5d682558eb081e17
#
_entry.id   d0ecdfe91841ce6e5d682558eb081e17
#
_cell.length_a   1.000
_cell.length_b   1.000
_cell.length_c   1.000
_cell.angle_alpha   90.00
_cell.angle_beta   90.00
_cell.angle_gamma   90.00
#
_symmetry.space_group_name_H-M   'P 1'
#
loop_
_entity.id
_entity.type
_entity.pdbx_description
1 polymer ?
#
loop_
_entity_poly.entity_id
_entity_poly.type
_entity_poly.pdbx_seq_one_letter_code
_entity_poly.pdbx_strand_id
1 'polypeptide(L)'
;MTIEQVAPDHSTLSRFRTALTKTKIFEKLFASINKQLETHNIIIKTGLIIDASVIDTALRPKGKTNFKVTQDRCEDQVEVHKEYAHSVDKEGTWLKKRGTYHFGFKKHHVTDNEGLVLGLLTTTASKNEIANLEEVLETVNVVLPKDIPLKADKG
;
A
#
# COMPACT_ATOMS: atom_id res chain seq x y z
N MET A 1 18.21 19.34 18.72
CA MET A 1 18.81 18.02 19.09
C MET A 1 20.30 18.23 19.26
N THR A 2 20.81 18.05 20.45
CA THR A 2 22.26 18.07 20.71
C THR A 2 22.84 16.73 20.26
N ILE A 3 24.03 16.75 19.68
CA ILE A 3 24.77 15.57 19.13
C ILE A 3 25.04 14.49 20.21
N GLU A 4 24.82 14.80 21.47
CA GLU A 4 25.02 13.90 22.61
C GLU A 4 23.82 13.00 22.96
N GLN A 5 22.67 13.15 22.27
CA GLN A 5 21.52 12.28 22.53
C GLN A 5 21.72 10.93 21.84
N VAL A 6 21.70 9.86 22.65
CA VAL A 6 21.77 8.48 22.15
C VAL A 6 20.59 8.22 21.21
N ALA A 7 20.89 7.82 19.97
CA ALA A 7 19.86 7.44 19.02
C ALA A 7 19.05 6.23 19.55
N PRO A 8 17.73 6.19 19.34
CA PRO A 8 16.92 5.04 19.72
C PRO A 8 17.41 3.78 19.02
N ASP A 9 17.43 2.68 19.75
CA ASP A 9 17.80 1.38 19.21
C ASP A 9 16.72 0.82 18.26
N HIS A 10 17.05 -0.24 17.53
CA HIS A 10 16.14 -0.92 16.61
C HIS A 10 14.86 -1.42 17.32
N SER A 11 14.97 -1.89 18.56
CA SER A 11 13.82 -2.43 19.31
C SER A 11 12.85 -1.32 19.70
N THR A 12 13.35 -0.16 20.05
CA THR A 12 12.54 1.05 20.34
C THR A 12 11.78 1.51 19.09
N LEU A 13 12.45 1.56 17.93
CA LEU A 13 11.80 1.91 16.66
C LEU A 13 10.73 0.90 16.26
N SER A 14 11.00 -0.40 16.46
CA SER A 14 10.03 -1.47 16.16
C SER A 14 8.79 -1.38 17.06
N ARG A 15 8.97 -1.16 18.36
CA ARG A 15 7.85 -0.95 19.30
C ARG A 15 7.03 0.29 18.97
N PHE A 16 7.70 1.38 18.61
CA PHE A 16 7.04 2.61 18.20
C PHE A 16 6.19 2.40 16.96
N ARG A 17 6.74 1.76 15.90
CA ARG A 17 5.98 1.39 14.70
C ARG A 17 4.76 0.54 15.03
N THR A 18 4.93 -0.47 15.88
CA THR A 18 3.83 -1.36 16.30
C THR A 18 2.73 -0.58 17.02
N ALA A 19 3.10 0.35 17.90
CA ALA A 19 2.14 1.20 18.60
C ALA A 19 1.36 2.10 17.62
N LEU A 20 2.03 2.74 16.66
CA LEU A 20 1.40 3.56 15.64
C LEU A 20 0.44 2.76 14.75
N THR A 21 0.83 1.53 14.39
CA THR A 21 -0.03 0.63 13.58
C THR A 21 -1.30 0.23 14.36
N LYS A 22 -1.16 -0.17 15.62
CA LYS A 22 -2.29 -0.56 16.48
C LYS A 22 -3.31 0.56 16.69
N THR A 23 -2.83 1.79 16.78
CA THR A 23 -3.66 2.97 17.02
C THR A 23 -4.18 3.63 15.74
N LYS A 24 -3.83 3.09 14.55
CA LYS A 24 -4.19 3.64 13.23
C LYS A 24 -3.87 5.14 13.09
N ILE A 25 -2.76 5.57 13.67
CA ILE A 25 -2.35 6.99 13.69
C ILE A 25 -1.55 7.39 12.44
N PHE A 26 -1.03 6.45 11.66
CA PHE A 26 -0.22 6.76 10.48
C PHE A 26 -0.91 7.70 9.49
N GLU A 27 -2.20 7.47 9.20
CA GLU A 27 -2.98 8.30 8.28
C GLU A 27 -3.14 9.72 8.83
N LYS A 28 -3.43 9.86 10.13
CA LYS A 28 -3.54 11.16 10.79
C LYS A 28 -2.21 11.93 10.82
N LEU A 29 -1.12 11.21 11.06
CA LEU A 29 0.23 11.79 11.05
C LEU A 29 0.59 12.28 9.65
N PHE A 30 0.32 11.46 8.63
CA PHE A 30 0.56 11.81 7.23
C PHE A 30 -0.25 13.05 6.83
N ALA A 31 -1.55 13.08 7.14
CA ALA A 31 -2.40 14.25 6.88
C ALA A 31 -1.90 15.51 7.61
N SER A 32 -1.42 15.37 8.86
CA SER A 32 -0.86 16.49 9.63
C SER A 32 0.42 17.05 9.00
N ILE A 33 1.30 16.17 8.50
CA ILE A 33 2.52 16.58 7.80
C ILE A 33 2.17 17.32 6.52
N ASN A 34 1.29 16.76 5.69
CA ASN A 34 0.87 17.41 4.45
C ASN A 34 0.21 18.76 4.68
N LYS A 35 -0.61 18.89 5.74
CA LYS A 35 -1.19 20.18 6.13
C LYS A 35 -0.12 21.21 6.50
N GLN A 36 0.94 20.82 7.20
CA GLN A 36 2.06 21.73 7.50
C GLN A 36 2.81 22.14 6.22
N LEU A 37 3.10 21.18 5.33
CA LEU A 37 3.74 21.46 4.03
C LEU A 37 2.88 22.40 3.17
N GLU A 38 1.56 22.22 3.17
CA GLU A 38 0.61 23.13 2.50
C GLU A 38 0.63 24.53 3.09
N THR A 39 0.61 24.65 4.43
CA THR A 39 0.65 25.94 5.12
C THR A 39 1.93 26.73 4.82
N HIS A 40 3.04 26.03 4.60
CA HIS A 40 4.32 26.63 4.22
C HIS A 40 4.51 26.81 2.71
N ASN A 41 3.47 26.56 1.89
CA ASN A 41 3.51 26.63 0.42
C ASN A 41 4.60 25.74 -0.21
N ILE A 42 4.92 24.62 0.41
CA ILE A 42 5.91 23.66 -0.12
C ILE A 42 5.25 22.75 -1.15
N ILE A 43 3.96 22.40 -0.97
CA ILE A 43 3.20 21.61 -1.94
C ILE A 43 2.83 22.45 -3.15
N ILE A 44 3.24 22.00 -4.34
CA ILE A 44 2.98 22.68 -5.60
C ILE A 44 1.75 22.08 -6.29
N LYS A 45 0.65 22.83 -6.32
CA LYS A 45 -0.65 22.37 -6.85
C LYS A 45 -0.83 22.68 -8.36
N THR A 46 0.22 22.40 -9.17
CA THR A 46 0.20 22.63 -10.63
C THR A 46 -0.05 21.37 -11.43
N GLY A 47 0.01 20.20 -10.81
CA GLY A 47 -0.23 18.91 -11.43
C GLY A 47 -0.11 17.77 -10.44
N LEU A 48 -0.70 16.63 -10.78
CA LEU A 48 -0.61 15.40 -10.02
C LEU A 48 0.02 14.30 -10.88
N ILE A 49 0.82 13.46 -10.24
CA ILE A 49 1.40 12.27 -10.84
C ILE A 49 0.93 11.08 -10.02
N ILE A 50 0.33 10.09 -10.70
CA ILE A 50 -0.06 8.82 -10.08
C ILE A 50 0.84 7.73 -10.62
N ASP A 51 1.46 6.98 -9.72
CA ASP A 51 2.30 5.84 -10.05
C ASP A 51 2.05 4.69 -9.06
N ALA A 52 2.37 3.47 -9.48
CA ALA A 52 2.20 2.28 -8.65
C ALA A 52 3.47 1.43 -8.62
N SER A 53 3.95 1.18 -7.41
CA SER A 53 5.10 0.32 -7.14
C SER A 53 4.67 -1.02 -6.59
N VAL A 54 5.27 -2.11 -7.08
CA VAL A 54 5.05 -3.46 -6.55
C VAL A 54 5.96 -3.69 -5.35
N ILE A 55 5.39 -4.21 -4.28
CA ILE A 55 6.10 -4.57 -3.04
C ILE A 55 5.97 -6.07 -2.85
N ASP A 56 7.09 -6.78 -2.99
CA ASP A 56 7.14 -8.21 -2.71
C ASP A 56 7.12 -8.48 -1.20
N THR A 57 6.27 -9.43 -0.77
CA THR A 57 6.33 -9.95 0.59
C THR A 57 7.36 -11.07 0.70
N ALA A 58 8.08 -11.11 1.82
CA ALA A 58 8.98 -12.22 2.15
C ALA A 58 8.21 -13.53 2.40
N LEU A 59 6.92 -13.43 2.74
CA LEU A 59 6.04 -14.55 3.06
C LEU A 59 5.28 -15.06 1.82
N ARG A 60 6.01 -15.28 0.72
CA ARG A 60 5.44 -15.81 -0.52
C ARG A 60 5.24 -17.34 -0.43
N PRO A 61 4.23 -17.90 -1.13
CA PRO A 61 4.05 -19.35 -1.25
C PRO A 61 5.30 -20.00 -1.84
N LYS A 62 5.80 -21.04 -1.16
CA LYS A 62 6.91 -21.87 -1.64
C LYS A 62 6.37 -23.28 -1.90
N GLY A 63 6.48 -23.77 -3.15
CA GLY A 63 6.06 -25.12 -3.51
C GLY A 63 4.64 -25.21 -4.08
N LYS A 64 4.06 -26.41 -4.03
CA LYS A 64 2.73 -26.69 -4.58
C LYS A 64 1.63 -26.09 -3.70
N THR A 65 0.57 -25.59 -4.33
CA THR A 65 -0.62 -25.12 -3.62
C THR A 65 -1.35 -26.33 -3.05
N ASN A 66 -1.58 -26.36 -1.76
CA ASN A 66 -2.43 -27.34 -1.12
C ASN A 66 -3.89 -26.88 -1.17
N PHE A 67 -4.78 -27.82 -1.44
CA PHE A 67 -6.22 -27.58 -1.42
C PHE A 67 -6.82 -28.43 -0.31
N LYS A 68 -7.67 -27.81 0.51
CA LYS A 68 -8.50 -28.52 1.45
C LYS A 68 -9.89 -28.71 0.83
N VAL A 69 -10.28 -29.97 0.68
CA VAL A 69 -11.59 -30.35 0.18
C VAL A 69 -12.45 -30.63 1.38
N THR A 70 -13.52 -29.84 1.56
CA THR A 70 -14.52 -30.10 2.57
C THR A 70 -15.76 -30.61 1.87
N GLN A 71 -16.15 -31.86 2.16
CA GLN A 71 -17.37 -32.46 1.66
C GLN A 71 -18.36 -32.51 2.81
N ASP A 72 -19.45 -31.76 2.69
CA ASP A 72 -20.54 -31.84 3.68
C ASP A 72 -21.36 -33.13 3.43
N ARG A 73 -21.61 -33.88 4.48
CA ARG A 73 -22.27 -35.20 4.37
C ARG A 73 -23.74 -35.11 3.95
N CYS A 74 -24.31 -33.91 3.90
CA CYS A 74 -25.75 -33.68 3.64
C CYS A 74 -26.02 -32.94 2.32
N GLU A 75 -25.02 -32.44 1.62
CA GLU A 75 -25.18 -31.78 0.33
C GLU A 75 -24.12 -32.27 -0.64
N ASP A 76 -24.49 -32.53 -1.91
CA ASP A 76 -23.57 -32.91 -3.01
C ASP A 76 -22.62 -31.77 -3.41
N GLN A 77 -22.43 -30.77 -2.57
CA GLN A 77 -21.55 -29.64 -2.83
C GLN A 77 -20.16 -29.88 -2.21
N VAL A 78 -19.16 -29.89 -3.08
CA VAL A 78 -17.76 -29.99 -2.69
C VAL A 78 -17.14 -28.61 -2.68
N GLU A 79 -16.81 -28.10 -1.50
CA GLU A 79 -16.10 -26.83 -1.38
C GLU A 79 -14.59 -27.10 -1.38
N VAL A 80 -13.89 -26.41 -2.30
CA VAL A 80 -12.44 -26.50 -2.43
C VAL A 80 -11.82 -25.18 -1.99
N HIS A 81 -11.15 -25.18 -0.85
CA HIS A 81 -10.43 -24.03 -0.32
C HIS A 81 -8.93 -24.15 -0.53
N LYS A 82 -8.27 -23.06 -0.94
CA LYS A 82 -6.82 -22.99 -0.95
C LYS A 82 -6.30 -22.96 0.48
N GLU A 83 -5.46 -23.92 0.85
CA GLU A 83 -4.81 -23.92 2.15
C GLU A 83 -3.41 -23.31 2.03
N TYR A 84 -3.21 -22.19 2.71
CA TYR A 84 -1.90 -21.53 2.80
C TYR A 84 -1.18 -22.00 4.07
N ALA A 85 0.14 -22.26 3.95
CA ALA A 85 0.97 -22.49 5.13
C ALA A 85 0.92 -21.25 6.05
N HIS A 86 1.10 -21.45 7.36
CA HIS A 86 1.10 -20.36 8.35
C HIS A 86 2.11 -19.25 8.05
N SER A 87 3.17 -19.56 7.30
CA SER A 87 4.21 -18.62 6.89
C SER A 87 3.90 -17.85 5.60
N VAL A 88 2.70 -17.99 5.02
CA VAL A 88 2.31 -17.31 3.78
C VAL A 88 1.43 -16.12 4.11
N ASP A 89 1.70 -15.00 3.46
CA ASP A 89 0.84 -13.83 3.52
C ASP A 89 -0.44 -14.08 2.73
N LYS A 90 -1.56 -14.24 3.44
CA LYS A 90 -2.86 -14.60 2.84
C LYS A 90 -3.48 -13.49 1.99
N GLU A 91 -3.09 -12.26 2.24
CA GLU A 91 -3.61 -11.07 1.52
C GLU A 91 -2.78 -10.76 0.27
N GLY A 92 -1.57 -11.30 0.16
CA GLY A 92 -0.72 -11.14 -1.00
C GLY A 92 -1.26 -11.87 -2.23
N THR A 93 -1.03 -11.30 -3.42
CA THR A 93 -1.40 -11.92 -4.70
C THR A 93 -0.24 -11.95 -5.68
N TRP A 94 -0.33 -12.83 -6.67
CA TRP A 94 0.65 -12.91 -7.73
C TRP A 94 0.40 -11.88 -8.83
N LEU A 95 1.49 -11.25 -9.28
CA LEU A 95 1.54 -10.38 -10.44
C LEU A 95 2.72 -10.78 -11.33
N LYS A 96 2.54 -10.81 -12.65
CA LYS A 96 3.63 -10.93 -13.63
C LYS A 96 3.90 -9.54 -14.21
N LYS A 97 5.08 -8.98 -13.96
CA LYS A 97 5.53 -7.69 -14.51
C LYS A 97 6.87 -7.88 -15.21
N ARG A 98 6.97 -7.46 -16.48
CA ARG A 98 8.20 -7.56 -17.30
C ARG A 98 8.85 -8.96 -17.29
N GLY A 99 8.03 -10.03 -17.35
CA GLY A 99 8.50 -11.41 -17.34
C GLY A 99 8.82 -12.00 -15.96
N THR A 100 8.86 -11.20 -14.91
CA THR A 100 9.12 -11.64 -13.53
C THR A 100 7.83 -11.78 -12.75
N TYR A 101 7.74 -12.82 -11.91
CA TYR A 101 6.62 -13.03 -10.99
C TYR A 101 6.91 -12.40 -9.64
N HIS A 102 5.98 -11.57 -9.19
CA HIS A 102 5.96 -10.90 -7.89
C HIS A 102 4.81 -11.42 -7.06
N PHE A 103 5.00 -11.61 -5.77
CA PHE A 103 3.94 -11.96 -4.83
C PHE A 103 3.90 -10.95 -3.68
N GLY A 104 2.78 -10.28 -3.54
CA GLY A 104 2.63 -9.28 -2.49
C GLY A 104 1.55 -8.25 -2.79
N PHE A 105 1.94 -6.99 -2.72
CA PHE A 105 1.06 -5.83 -2.77
C PHE A 105 1.51 -4.83 -3.84
N LYS A 106 0.59 -3.94 -4.18
CA LYS A 106 0.86 -2.78 -5.02
C LYS A 106 0.56 -1.53 -4.21
N LYS A 107 1.52 -0.62 -4.19
CA LYS A 107 1.43 0.66 -3.52
C LYS A 107 1.21 1.76 -4.55
N HIS A 108 0.02 2.32 -4.54
CA HIS A 108 -0.32 3.46 -5.38
C HIS A 108 -0.04 4.74 -4.61
N HIS A 109 0.59 5.70 -5.23
CA HIS A 109 0.87 7.00 -4.63
C HIS A 109 0.52 8.12 -5.59
N VAL A 110 -0.01 9.19 -5.01
CA VAL A 110 -0.25 10.46 -5.69
C VAL A 110 0.79 11.44 -5.21
N THR A 111 1.52 12.02 -6.15
CA THR A 111 2.49 13.07 -5.84
C THR A 111 2.17 14.35 -6.57
N ASP A 112 2.69 15.47 -6.09
CA ASP A 112 2.76 16.69 -6.87
C ASP A 112 3.89 16.61 -7.93
N ASN A 113 4.09 17.68 -8.69
CA ASN A 113 5.13 17.73 -9.72
C ASN A 113 6.56 17.70 -9.15
N GLU A 114 6.77 18.00 -7.88
CA GLU A 114 8.05 17.95 -7.17
C GLU A 114 8.30 16.61 -6.47
N GLY A 115 7.33 15.68 -6.55
CA GLY A 115 7.43 14.34 -5.98
C GLY A 115 7.02 14.22 -4.51
N LEU A 116 6.38 15.25 -3.93
CA LEU A 116 5.82 15.17 -2.58
C LEU A 116 4.57 14.29 -2.60
N VAL A 117 4.52 13.30 -1.71
CA VAL A 117 3.40 12.36 -1.62
C VAL A 117 2.21 13.02 -0.96
N LEU A 118 1.08 13.07 -1.66
CA LEU A 118 -0.18 13.67 -1.22
C LEU A 118 -1.23 12.64 -0.84
N GLY A 119 -1.18 11.46 -1.42
CA GLY A 119 -2.10 10.34 -1.16
C GLY A 119 -1.41 9.00 -1.34
N LEU A 120 -1.90 7.97 -0.64
CA LEU A 120 -1.33 6.64 -0.64
C LEU A 120 -2.40 5.58 -0.45
N LEU A 121 -2.43 4.60 -1.36
CA LEU A 121 -3.29 3.42 -1.26
C LEU A 121 -2.46 2.16 -1.44
N THR A 122 -2.72 1.14 -0.62
CA THR A 122 -2.11 -0.18 -0.78
C THR A 122 -3.18 -1.19 -1.17
N THR A 123 -2.95 -1.89 -2.28
CA THR A 123 -3.84 -2.94 -2.78
C THR A 123 -3.08 -4.26 -2.94
N THR A 124 -3.78 -5.34 -3.24
CA THR A 124 -3.14 -6.59 -3.65
C THR A 124 -2.43 -6.40 -5.00
N ALA A 125 -1.32 -7.11 -5.24
CA ALA A 125 -0.49 -6.90 -6.44
C ALA A 125 -1.24 -7.12 -7.76
N SER A 126 -2.25 -8.00 -7.78
CA SER A 126 -3.04 -8.31 -8.99
C SER A 126 -4.05 -7.24 -9.40
N LYS A 127 -4.37 -6.27 -8.52
CA LYS A 127 -5.34 -5.22 -8.85
C LYS A 127 -4.82 -4.30 -9.96
N ASN A 128 -5.73 -3.94 -10.88
CA ASN A 128 -5.43 -3.02 -11.98
C ASN A 128 -5.29 -1.57 -11.45
N GLU A 129 -4.33 -0.83 -11.96
CA GLU A 129 -4.06 0.56 -11.55
C GLU A 129 -5.18 1.51 -11.94
N ILE A 130 -5.72 1.36 -13.16
CA ILE A 130 -6.78 2.22 -13.68
C ILE A 130 -8.09 2.04 -12.87
N ALA A 131 -8.41 0.80 -12.47
CA ALA A 131 -9.63 0.51 -11.72
C ALA A 131 -9.62 1.10 -10.29
N ASN A 132 -8.46 1.44 -9.75
CA ASN A 132 -8.34 2.03 -8.41
C ASN A 132 -8.07 3.54 -8.43
N LEU A 133 -8.14 4.19 -9.61
CA LEU A 133 -7.79 5.61 -9.75
C LEU A 133 -8.62 6.51 -8.83
N GLU A 134 -9.93 6.31 -8.78
CA GLU A 134 -10.83 7.10 -7.92
C GLU A 134 -10.49 6.88 -6.44
N GLU A 135 -10.36 5.62 -6.02
CA GLU A 135 -10.01 5.25 -4.65
C GLU A 135 -8.65 5.84 -4.21
N VAL A 136 -7.67 5.87 -5.13
CA VAL A 136 -6.37 6.49 -4.89
C VAL A 136 -6.49 8.00 -4.72
N LEU A 137 -7.28 8.67 -5.56
CA LEU A 137 -7.51 10.11 -5.47
C LEU A 137 -8.23 10.51 -4.17
N GLU A 138 -9.14 9.68 -3.67
CA GLU A 138 -9.81 9.90 -2.38
C GLU A 138 -8.85 9.90 -1.18
N THR A 139 -7.66 9.26 -1.31
CA THR A 139 -6.64 9.30 -0.26
C THR A 139 -5.89 10.63 -0.16
N VAL A 140 -6.04 11.51 -1.14
CA VAL A 140 -5.37 12.82 -1.15
C VAL A 140 -5.94 13.70 -0.04
N ASN A 141 -5.07 14.15 0.85
CA ASN A 141 -5.45 14.86 2.08
C ASN A 141 -5.14 16.37 2.05
N VAL A 142 -4.97 16.92 0.84
CA VAL A 142 -4.80 18.36 0.58
C VAL A 142 -5.89 18.88 -0.34
N VAL A 143 -6.23 20.15 -0.23
CA VAL A 143 -7.23 20.79 -1.11
C VAL A 143 -6.60 21.04 -2.48
N LEU A 144 -7.17 20.41 -3.50
CA LEU A 144 -6.73 20.53 -4.90
C LEU A 144 -7.60 21.54 -5.68
N PRO A 145 -7.03 22.27 -6.66
CA PRO A 145 -7.80 23.04 -7.64
C PRO A 145 -8.70 22.11 -8.48
N LYS A 146 -9.86 22.62 -8.96
CA LYS A 146 -10.84 21.82 -9.71
C LYS A 146 -10.33 21.25 -11.03
N ASP A 147 -9.44 21.97 -11.71
CA ASP A 147 -8.95 21.61 -13.05
C ASP A 147 -7.45 21.27 -13.05
N ILE A 148 -6.99 20.60 -11.98
CA ILE A 148 -5.58 20.20 -11.88
C ILE A 148 -5.25 19.11 -12.91
N PRO A 149 -4.20 19.24 -13.73
CA PRO A 149 -3.82 18.21 -14.68
C PRO A 149 -3.30 16.96 -13.95
N LEU A 150 -3.78 15.79 -14.40
CA LEU A 150 -3.42 14.49 -13.88
C LEU A 150 -2.57 13.74 -14.88
N LYS A 151 -1.42 13.23 -14.45
CA LYS A 151 -0.54 12.34 -15.21
C LYS A 151 -0.56 10.95 -14.57
N ALA A 152 -0.92 9.94 -15.34
CA ALA A 152 -0.85 8.54 -14.93
C ALA A 152 -0.12 7.75 -16.01
N ASP A 153 0.65 6.74 -15.61
CA ASP A 153 1.28 5.82 -16.56
C ASP A 153 0.19 4.94 -17.20
N LYS A 154 0.34 4.68 -18.50
CA LYS A 154 -0.46 3.68 -19.18
C LYS A 154 0.12 2.31 -18.80
N GLY A 155 -0.52 1.64 -17.86
CA GLY A 155 -0.17 0.29 -17.42
C GLY A 155 -0.10 -0.75 -18.55
#